data_b17d995d6d0c33d4f54ca9e9316b2296
#
_entry.id   b17d995d6d0c33d4f54ca9e9316b2296
#
_cell.length_a   1.000
_cell.length_b   1.000
_cell.length_c   1.000
_cell.angle_alpha   90.00
_cell.angle_beta   90.00
_cell.angle_gamma   90.00
#
_symmetry.space_group_name_H-M   'P 1'
#
loop_
_entity.id
_entity.type
_entity.pdbx_description
1 polymer ?
#
loop_
_entity_poly.entity_id
_entity_poly.type
_entity_poly.pdbx_seq_one_letter_code
_entity_poly.pdbx_strand_id
1 'polypeptide(L)'
;QSELGLIESINTVKQIDSVNIFLGAAAIPGEEFVLTELGPEYVMVDEYSSSNGGIRISRFDYLRQDDAKNFILSKSNYMQAFGISAKTNLDLSSMKSPYYEVVIRVNASDESPLYFSVSCGENCQGTLALPLSPSNAWQTISIPVRCLEREGLDKSQINIRSLFLSQGSVNFDLHSIIIKEENESFSDISC
;
A
#
# COMPACT_ATOMS: atom_id res chain seq x y z
N GLN A 1 46.61 -39.14 0.46
CA GLN A 1 45.17 -39.19 0.11
C GLN A 1 44.53 -38.00 0.80
N SER A 2 44.22 -36.99 0.02
CA SER A 2 43.55 -35.75 0.43
C SER A 2 42.08 -35.85 0.07
N GLU A 3 41.21 -35.90 1.07
CA GLU A 3 39.76 -35.72 0.87
C GLU A 3 39.48 -34.24 0.71
N LEU A 4 39.14 -33.86 -0.52
CA LEU A 4 38.55 -32.56 -0.83
C LEU A 4 37.09 -32.64 -0.38
N GLY A 5 36.79 -32.00 0.77
CA GLY A 5 35.43 -31.73 1.18
C GLY A 5 34.81 -30.68 0.24
N LEU A 6 33.84 -31.11 -0.56
CA LEU A 6 32.95 -30.19 -1.26
C LEU A 6 32.14 -29.45 -0.21
N ILE A 7 32.44 -28.15 -0.06
CA ILE A 7 31.54 -27.22 0.62
C ILE A 7 30.46 -26.88 -0.42
N GLU A 8 29.34 -27.57 -0.38
CA GLU A 8 28.11 -27.09 -0.99
C GLU A 8 27.70 -25.81 -0.26
N SER A 9 27.97 -24.68 -0.88
CA SER A 9 27.35 -23.42 -0.48
C SER A 9 25.84 -23.54 -0.76
N ILE A 10 25.08 -23.92 0.23
CA ILE A 10 23.62 -23.82 0.21
C ILE A 10 23.34 -22.31 0.21
N ASN A 11 23.13 -21.75 -0.98
CA ASN A 11 22.46 -20.48 -1.15
C ASN A 11 21.01 -20.67 -0.70
N THR A 12 20.78 -20.58 0.60
CA THR A 12 19.43 -20.39 1.13
C THR A 12 18.98 -19.02 0.64
N VAL A 13 18.24 -19.01 -0.46
CA VAL A 13 17.44 -17.86 -0.87
C VAL A 13 16.52 -17.61 0.32
N LYS A 14 16.76 -16.52 1.05
CA LYS A 14 15.95 -16.13 2.19
C LYS A 14 14.55 -15.88 1.63
N GLN A 15 13.63 -16.77 1.87
CA GLN A 15 12.25 -16.62 1.46
C GLN A 15 11.70 -15.39 2.18
N ILE A 16 11.20 -14.43 1.40
CA ILE A 16 10.60 -13.22 1.96
C ILE A 16 9.15 -13.58 2.24
N ASP A 17 8.81 -13.80 3.52
CA ASP A 17 7.44 -14.18 3.92
C ASP A 17 6.50 -12.96 4.01
N SER A 18 7.04 -11.76 4.17
CA SER A 18 6.26 -10.52 4.22
C SER A 18 7.11 -9.30 3.86
N VAL A 19 6.45 -8.26 3.34
CA VAL A 19 7.05 -6.95 3.03
C VAL A 19 6.20 -5.86 3.68
N ASN A 20 6.80 -5.07 4.57
CA ASN A 20 6.14 -3.91 5.17
C ASN A 20 6.18 -2.74 4.19
N ILE A 21 5.02 -2.19 3.85
CA ILE A 21 4.89 -0.99 3.01
C ILE A 21 4.59 0.24 3.85
N PHE A 22 3.69 0.12 4.81
CA PHE A 22 3.30 1.18 5.71
C PHE A 22 3.04 0.62 7.10
N LEU A 23 3.64 1.27 8.11
CA LEU A 23 3.34 1.05 9.52
C LEU A 23 3.10 2.43 10.14
N GLY A 24 1.90 2.67 10.64
CA GLY A 24 1.43 4.00 11.03
C GLY A 24 2.36 4.80 11.95
N ALA A 25 3.07 4.12 12.84
CA ALA A 25 4.00 4.74 13.79
C ALA A 25 5.47 4.80 13.33
N ALA A 26 5.84 4.08 12.27
CA ALA A 26 7.24 3.89 11.91
C ALA A 26 7.52 4.22 10.45
N ALA A 27 8.60 4.94 10.20
CA ALA A 27 9.16 5.07 8.87
C ALA A 27 9.80 3.73 8.45
N ILE A 28 9.54 3.31 7.22
CA ILE A 28 10.17 2.13 6.63
C ILE A 28 11.33 2.61 5.76
N PRO A 29 12.56 2.18 6.02
CA PRO A 29 13.71 2.63 5.26
C PRO A 29 13.55 2.38 3.75
N GLY A 30 13.82 3.42 2.95
CA GLY A 30 13.74 3.38 1.50
C GLY A 30 12.35 3.62 0.91
N GLU A 31 11.31 3.70 1.72
CA GLU A 31 9.97 4.08 1.30
C GLU A 31 9.73 5.59 1.48
N GLU A 32 9.05 6.20 0.52
CA GLU A 32 8.73 7.63 0.49
C GLU A 32 7.24 7.84 0.24
N PHE A 33 6.64 8.84 0.90
CA PHE A 33 5.26 9.22 0.62
C PHE A 33 5.17 9.96 -0.71
N VAL A 34 4.19 9.58 -1.52
CA VAL A 34 3.86 10.23 -2.79
C VAL A 34 2.51 10.89 -2.65
N LEU A 35 2.47 12.20 -2.83
CA LEU A 35 1.25 12.99 -2.85
C LEU A 35 1.07 13.54 -4.26
N THR A 36 -0.09 13.30 -4.86
CA THR A 36 -0.39 13.83 -6.18
C THR A 36 -1.59 14.76 -6.09
N GLU A 37 -1.35 16.03 -6.35
CA GLU A 37 -2.38 17.04 -6.59
C GLU A 37 -2.34 17.54 -8.04
N LEU A 38 -1.18 17.96 -8.46
CA LEU A 38 -0.89 18.42 -9.83
C LEU A 38 0.36 17.75 -10.40
N GLY A 39 0.82 16.68 -9.77
CA GLY A 39 2.02 15.95 -10.07
C GLY A 39 2.54 15.20 -8.85
N PRO A 40 3.48 14.27 -9.00
CA PRO A 40 4.05 13.54 -7.88
C PRO A 40 4.91 14.46 -7.02
N GLU A 41 4.55 14.57 -5.75
CA GLU A 41 5.33 15.23 -4.71
C GLU A 41 5.76 14.17 -3.69
N TYR A 42 7.05 14.10 -3.37
CA TYR A 42 7.61 13.12 -2.45
C TYR A 42 7.82 13.76 -1.10
N VAL A 43 7.11 13.27 -0.08
CA VAL A 43 7.18 13.83 1.27
C VAL A 43 7.27 12.71 2.30
N MET A 44 8.30 12.76 3.13
CA MET A 44 8.43 11.94 4.34
C MET A 44 7.99 12.77 5.54
N VAL A 45 6.73 12.64 6.00
CA VAL A 45 6.22 13.46 7.10
C VAL A 45 5.24 12.71 8.01
N ASP A 46 5.29 13.07 9.28
CA ASP A 46 4.29 12.67 10.27
C ASP A 46 2.99 13.45 10.15
N GLU A 47 3.09 14.71 9.75
CA GLU A 47 1.96 15.61 9.52
C GLU A 47 2.18 16.38 8.24
N TYR A 48 1.16 16.51 7.43
CA TYR A 48 1.20 17.23 6.17
C TYR A 48 -0.12 17.94 5.89
N SER A 49 -0.02 19.09 5.25
CA SER A 49 -1.16 19.77 4.66
C SER A 49 -0.71 20.38 3.34
N SER A 50 -1.36 20.00 2.25
CA SER A 50 -1.06 20.58 0.94
C SER A 50 -1.40 22.07 0.86
N SER A 51 -0.71 22.81 0.01
CA SER A 51 -0.87 24.25 -0.13
C SER A 51 -2.28 24.67 -0.55
N ASN A 52 -2.98 23.82 -1.30
CA ASN A 52 -4.37 24.04 -1.72
C ASN A 52 -5.40 23.41 -0.75
N GLY A 53 -4.94 22.76 0.34
CA GLY A 53 -5.81 22.09 1.31
C GLY A 53 -6.45 20.79 0.82
N GLY A 54 -6.05 20.28 -0.34
CA GLY A 54 -6.62 19.07 -0.95
C GLY A 54 -6.25 17.77 -0.23
N ILE A 55 -5.09 17.74 0.44
CA ILE A 55 -4.60 16.57 1.17
C ILE A 55 -4.13 17.00 2.56
N ARG A 56 -4.58 16.28 3.57
CA ARG A 56 -4.11 16.43 4.95
C ARG A 56 -3.76 15.06 5.53
N ILE A 57 -2.62 14.99 6.21
CA ILE A 57 -2.15 13.82 6.96
C ILE A 57 -1.92 14.27 8.40
N SER A 58 -2.40 13.50 9.37
CA SER A 58 -2.16 13.72 10.79
C SER A 58 -2.00 12.40 11.53
N ARG A 59 -1.38 12.45 12.71
CA ARG A 59 -1.23 11.30 13.58
C ARG A 59 -2.58 10.84 14.12
N PHE A 60 -2.70 9.56 14.37
CA PHE A 60 -3.90 8.96 14.91
C PHE A 60 -3.57 7.75 15.82
N ASP A 61 -4.37 7.55 16.85
CA ASP A 61 -4.21 6.41 17.76
C ASP A 61 -5.19 5.29 17.38
N TYR A 62 -4.68 4.07 17.18
CA TYR A 62 -5.48 2.87 16.95
C TYR A 62 -5.42 1.91 18.15
N LEU A 63 -4.32 1.20 18.31
CA LEU A 63 -4.07 0.29 19.43
C LEU A 63 -3.12 0.90 20.46
N ARG A 64 -2.25 1.79 19.98
CA ARG A 64 -1.24 2.49 20.77
C ARG A 64 -1.20 3.95 20.35
N GLN A 65 -0.46 4.75 21.10
CA GLN A 65 -0.25 6.15 20.75
C GLN A 65 0.49 6.26 19.41
N ASP A 66 -0.03 7.08 18.52
CA ASP A 66 0.55 7.43 17.20
C ASP A 66 0.83 6.20 16.29
N ASP A 67 0.07 5.11 16.40
CA ASP A 67 0.28 3.89 15.60
C ASP A 67 -0.54 3.82 14.31
N ALA A 68 -1.20 4.90 13.96
CA ALA A 68 -1.94 5.08 12.72
C ALA A 68 -1.80 6.52 12.20
N LYS A 69 -2.27 6.76 10.99
CA LYS A 69 -2.39 8.11 10.42
C LYS A 69 -3.78 8.33 9.85
N ASN A 70 -4.27 9.54 10.04
CA ASN A 70 -5.49 10.01 9.40
C ASN A 70 -5.17 10.70 8.09
N PHE A 71 -5.91 10.38 7.04
CA PHE A 71 -5.80 10.97 5.71
C PHE A 71 -7.13 11.61 5.33
N ILE A 72 -7.07 12.86 4.90
CA ILE A 72 -8.20 13.58 4.35
C ILE A 72 -7.85 13.97 2.92
N LEU A 73 -8.59 13.40 1.96
CA LEU A 73 -8.56 13.80 0.56
C LEU A 73 -9.80 14.64 0.31
N SER A 74 -9.63 15.89 -0.05
CA SER A 74 -10.75 16.82 -0.28
C SER A 74 -11.17 16.78 -1.75
N LYS A 75 -12.47 16.95 -2.00
CA LYS A 75 -13.01 16.98 -3.36
C LYS A 75 -12.30 18.04 -4.20
N SER A 76 -11.86 17.64 -5.39
CA SER A 76 -11.16 18.46 -6.35
C SER A 76 -11.66 18.14 -7.76
N ASN A 77 -11.36 19.02 -8.73
CA ASN A 77 -11.58 18.73 -10.15
C ASN A 77 -10.62 17.65 -10.67
N TYR A 78 -9.62 17.27 -9.88
CA TYR A 78 -8.63 16.28 -10.20
C TYR A 78 -8.69 15.11 -9.20
N MET A 79 -8.21 13.94 -9.61
CA MET A 79 -8.02 12.81 -8.72
C MET A 79 -7.00 13.19 -7.63
N GLN A 80 -7.40 13.12 -6.38
CA GLN A 80 -6.49 13.22 -5.24
C GLN A 80 -5.89 11.87 -4.93
N ALA A 81 -4.60 11.82 -4.65
CA ALA A 81 -3.92 10.59 -4.36
C ALA A 81 -2.88 10.73 -3.24
N PHE A 82 -2.83 9.70 -2.42
CA PHE A 82 -1.78 9.47 -1.44
C PHE A 82 -1.15 8.10 -1.70
N GLY A 83 0.16 8.04 -1.70
CA GLY A 83 0.85 6.79 -1.97
C GLY A 83 2.21 6.67 -1.31
N ILE A 84 2.81 5.51 -1.54
CA ILE A 84 4.14 5.15 -1.06
C ILE A 84 4.92 4.60 -2.23
N SER A 85 6.08 5.16 -2.47
CA SER A 85 7.02 4.71 -3.50
C SER A 85 8.41 4.46 -2.92
N ALA A 86 9.25 3.79 -3.69
CA ALA A 86 10.65 3.67 -3.39
C ALA A 86 11.50 3.85 -4.66
N LYS A 87 12.77 4.20 -4.47
CA LYS A 87 13.74 4.35 -5.58
C LYS A 87 14.09 3.02 -6.23
N THR A 88 13.96 1.92 -5.48
CA THR A 88 14.21 0.57 -5.97
C THR A 88 12.89 -0.12 -6.30
N ASN A 89 12.89 -0.92 -7.36
CA ASN A 89 11.73 -1.74 -7.68
C ASN A 89 11.57 -2.89 -6.67
N LEU A 90 10.32 -3.22 -6.36
CA LEU A 90 9.94 -4.40 -5.60
C LEU A 90 9.55 -5.51 -6.56
N ASP A 91 10.19 -6.66 -6.42
CA ASP A 91 9.88 -7.88 -7.17
C ASP A 91 9.17 -8.88 -6.26
N LEU A 92 7.91 -9.19 -6.57
CA LEU A 92 7.09 -10.16 -5.84
C LEU A 92 7.05 -11.54 -6.52
N SER A 93 7.84 -11.76 -7.56
CA SER A 93 7.80 -13.01 -8.35
C SER A 93 8.17 -14.26 -7.53
N SER A 94 8.99 -14.09 -6.49
CA SER A 94 9.38 -15.19 -5.60
C SER A 94 8.35 -15.51 -4.52
N MET A 95 7.37 -14.64 -4.29
CA MET A 95 6.32 -14.85 -3.30
C MET A 95 5.20 -15.72 -3.87
N LYS A 96 4.74 -16.68 -3.06
CA LYS A 96 3.62 -17.55 -3.40
C LYS A 96 2.30 -16.84 -3.13
N SER A 97 1.51 -16.62 -4.19
CA SER A 97 0.18 -15.99 -4.10
C SER A 97 0.20 -14.74 -3.20
N PRO A 98 1.01 -13.72 -3.51
CA PRO A 98 1.11 -12.55 -2.65
C PRO A 98 -0.19 -11.76 -2.61
N TYR A 99 -0.47 -11.16 -1.46
CA TYR A 99 -1.59 -10.26 -1.27
C TYR A 99 -1.22 -9.07 -0.39
N TYR A 100 -1.86 -7.94 -0.62
CA TYR A 100 -1.80 -6.78 0.28
C TYR A 100 -2.80 -6.97 1.41
N GLU A 101 -2.34 -6.82 2.64
CA GLU A 101 -3.20 -6.68 3.82
C GLU A 101 -3.22 -5.22 4.24
N VAL A 102 -4.39 -4.60 4.18
CA VAL A 102 -4.61 -3.19 4.51
C VAL A 102 -5.53 -3.09 5.71
N VAL A 103 -5.03 -2.48 6.80
CA VAL A 103 -5.83 -2.19 7.99
C VAL A 103 -6.24 -0.73 7.97
N ILE A 104 -7.51 -0.48 7.73
CA ILE A 104 -8.08 0.82 7.41
C ILE A 104 -9.42 1.04 8.11
N ARG A 105 -9.75 2.29 8.39
CA ARG A 105 -11.06 2.73 8.83
C ARG A 105 -11.51 3.92 7.98
N VAL A 106 -12.70 3.87 7.41
CA VAL A 106 -13.28 4.98 6.65
C VAL A 106 -14.43 5.58 7.44
N ASN A 107 -14.45 6.91 7.53
CA ASN A 107 -15.56 7.63 8.18
C ASN A 107 -16.84 7.48 7.33
N ALA A 108 -17.93 7.09 7.99
CA ALA A 108 -19.20 6.75 7.34
C ALA A 108 -19.90 7.92 6.64
N SER A 109 -19.45 9.15 6.86
CA SER A 109 -19.99 10.34 6.19
C SER A 109 -19.51 10.51 4.75
N ASP A 110 -18.48 9.76 4.34
CA ASP A 110 -17.87 9.87 3.02
C ASP A 110 -18.37 8.73 2.12
N GLU A 111 -19.23 9.06 1.16
CA GLU A 111 -19.79 8.12 0.20
C GLU A 111 -18.92 7.95 -1.06
N SER A 112 -17.83 8.68 -1.15
CA SER A 112 -16.97 8.64 -2.32
C SER A 112 -16.16 7.34 -2.38
N PRO A 113 -16.07 6.70 -3.56
CA PRO A 113 -15.25 5.50 -3.71
C PRO A 113 -13.78 5.80 -3.43
N LEU A 114 -13.13 4.92 -2.67
CA LEU A 114 -11.69 4.91 -2.49
C LEU A 114 -11.10 3.79 -3.35
N TYR A 115 -10.18 4.16 -4.23
CA TYR A 115 -9.47 3.22 -5.09
C TYR A 115 -8.09 2.93 -4.52
N PHE A 116 -7.63 1.72 -4.72
CA PHE A 116 -6.29 1.27 -4.43
C PHE A 116 -5.57 0.94 -5.73
N SER A 117 -4.36 1.45 -5.89
CA SER A 117 -3.54 1.22 -7.08
C SER A 117 -2.11 0.87 -6.71
N VAL A 118 -1.49 0.06 -7.55
CA VAL A 118 -0.07 -0.27 -7.50
C VAL A 118 0.51 -0.03 -8.89
N SER A 119 1.68 0.59 -8.97
CA SER A 119 2.28 0.97 -10.24
C SER A 119 3.65 0.32 -10.44
N CYS A 120 3.94 -0.02 -11.66
CA CYS A 120 5.22 -0.54 -12.14
C CYS A 120 5.85 0.37 -13.21
N GLY A 121 5.39 1.61 -13.30
CA GLY A 121 5.87 2.63 -14.23
C GLY A 121 4.78 3.17 -15.14
N GLU A 122 5.18 3.88 -16.15
CA GLU A 122 4.26 4.47 -17.12
C GLU A 122 3.49 3.37 -17.86
N ASN A 123 2.17 3.50 -17.90
CA ASN A 123 1.25 2.51 -18.50
C ASN A 123 1.32 1.09 -17.89
N CYS A 124 1.83 0.98 -16.68
CA CYS A 124 1.97 -0.27 -15.95
C CYS A 124 1.42 -0.09 -14.54
N GLN A 125 0.13 -0.41 -14.35
CA GLN A 125 -0.54 -0.27 -13.05
C GLN A 125 -1.74 -1.20 -12.95
N GLY A 126 -2.09 -1.57 -11.71
CA GLY A 126 -3.33 -2.23 -11.37
C GLY A 126 -4.12 -1.37 -10.40
N THR A 127 -5.40 -1.12 -10.67
CA THR A 127 -6.27 -0.27 -9.86
C THR A 127 -7.59 -0.98 -9.58
N LEU A 128 -8.01 -0.98 -8.32
CA LEU A 128 -9.26 -1.61 -7.87
C LEU A 128 -10.00 -0.68 -6.92
N ALA A 129 -11.33 -0.71 -6.97
CA ALA A 129 -12.14 -0.10 -5.93
C ALA A 129 -12.05 -0.93 -4.64
N LEU A 130 -11.80 -0.29 -3.51
CA LEU A 130 -11.76 -0.98 -2.23
C LEU A 130 -13.19 -1.34 -1.77
N PRO A 131 -13.43 -2.59 -1.36
CA PRO A 131 -14.73 -3.03 -0.84
C PRO A 131 -14.90 -2.60 0.63
N LEU A 132 -14.97 -1.30 0.87
CA LEU A 132 -15.10 -0.73 2.19
C LEU A 132 -16.55 -0.74 2.67
N SER A 133 -16.77 -1.24 3.88
CA SER A 133 -18.05 -1.08 4.55
C SER A 133 -18.14 0.34 5.12
N PRO A 134 -19.23 1.08 4.91
CA PRO A 134 -19.43 2.42 5.46
C PRO A 134 -19.79 2.34 6.94
N SER A 135 -18.90 1.83 7.75
CA SER A 135 -19.00 1.77 9.19
C SER A 135 -17.73 2.36 9.76
N ASN A 136 -17.82 3.23 10.76
CA ASN A 136 -16.65 3.79 11.45
C ASN A 136 -15.81 2.72 12.18
N ALA A 137 -15.82 1.47 11.69
CA ALA A 137 -15.07 0.36 12.23
C ALA A 137 -13.78 0.12 11.46
N TRP A 138 -12.74 -0.30 12.16
CA TRP A 138 -11.53 -0.78 11.56
C TRP A 138 -11.79 -2.07 10.78
N GLN A 139 -11.24 -2.12 9.56
CA GLN A 139 -11.39 -3.24 8.64
C GLN A 139 -10.00 -3.70 8.20
N THR A 140 -9.87 -5.02 8.04
CA THR A 140 -8.71 -5.61 7.37
C THR A 140 -9.15 -6.08 5.99
N ILE A 141 -8.52 -5.52 4.96
CA ILE A 141 -8.82 -5.83 3.57
C ILE A 141 -7.64 -6.58 2.97
N SER A 142 -7.93 -7.71 2.33
CA SER A 142 -6.94 -8.50 1.60
C SER A 142 -7.11 -8.30 0.10
N ILE A 143 -6.07 -7.80 -0.57
CA ILE A 143 -6.07 -7.54 -2.01
C ILE A 143 -5.08 -8.49 -2.67
N PRO A 144 -5.53 -9.56 -3.32
CA PRO A 144 -4.63 -10.47 -4.04
C PRO A 144 -3.89 -9.74 -5.15
N VAL A 145 -2.58 -9.91 -5.25
CA VAL A 145 -1.78 -9.27 -6.32
C VAL A 145 -2.24 -9.73 -7.70
N ARG A 146 -2.73 -10.98 -7.83
CA ARG A 146 -3.31 -11.48 -9.08
C ARG A 146 -4.47 -10.63 -9.61
N CYS A 147 -5.25 -9.99 -8.72
CA CYS A 147 -6.31 -9.08 -9.14
C CYS A 147 -5.74 -7.81 -9.78
N LEU A 148 -4.65 -7.28 -9.22
CA LEU A 148 -3.94 -6.14 -9.79
C LEU A 148 -3.24 -6.50 -11.11
N GLU A 149 -2.70 -7.72 -11.23
CA GLU A 149 -2.11 -8.23 -12.47
C GLU A 149 -3.12 -8.33 -13.60
N ARG A 150 -4.37 -8.69 -13.31
CA ARG A 150 -5.46 -8.70 -14.30
C ARG A 150 -5.79 -7.30 -14.83
N GLU A 151 -5.56 -6.28 -14.03
CA GLU A 151 -5.72 -4.87 -14.39
C GLU A 151 -4.47 -4.26 -15.06
N GLY A 152 -3.39 -5.02 -15.22
CA GLY A 152 -2.21 -4.60 -15.96
C GLY A 152 -0.92 -4.42 -15.14
N LEU A 153 -0.90 -4.80 -13.86
CA LEU A 153 0.29 -4.73 -13.03
C LEU A 153 1.31 -5.80 -13.44
N ASP A 154 2.59 -5.40 -13.55
CA ASP A 154 3.73 -6.31 -13.54
C ASP A 154 4.32 -6.37 -12.12
N LYS A 155 4.06 -7.48 -11.42
CA LYS A 155 4.51 -7.66 -10.03
C LYS A 155 6.01 -7.79 -9.85
N SER A 156 6.79 -7.91 -10.92
CA SER A 156 8.25 -8.02 -10.87
C SER A 156 8.95 -6.65 -10.78
N GLN A 157 8.24 -5.55 -11.00
CA GLN A 157 8.83 -4.22 -11.17
C GLN A 157 8.05 -3.11 -10.46
N ILE A 158 7.53 -3.37 -9.28
CA ILE A 158 6.69 -2.42 -8.55
C ILE A 158 7.53 -1.25 -8.02
N ASN A 159 7.24 -0.03 -8.47
CA ASN A 159 7.87 1.20 -8.00
C ASN A 159 6.97 1.99 -7.03
N ILE A 160 5.69 2.22 -7.37
CA ILE A 160 4.73 2.76 -6.42
C ILE A 160 4.05 1.60 -5.71
N ARG A 161 4.42 1.40 -4.44
CA ARG A 161 4.02 0.26 -3.61
C ARG A 161 2.53 0.21 -3.35
N SER A 162 1.94 1.39 -3.14
CA SER A 162 0.52 1.56 -2.89
C SER A 162 0.12 2.99 -3.19
N LEU A 163 -1.09 3.18 -3.67
CA LEU A 163 -1.67 4.48 -3.95
C LEU A 163 -3.17 4.43 -3.62
N PHE A 164 -3.63 5.35 -2.79
CA PHE A 164 -5.05 5.56 -2.52
C PHE A 164 -5.54 6.76 -3.32
N LEU A 165 -6.62 6.59 -4.08
CA LEU A 165 -7.14 7.61 -4.98
C LEU A 165 -8.62 7.85 -4.75
N SER A 166 -9.03 9.12 -4.83
CA SER A 166 -10.43 9.51 -4.83
C SER A 166 -10.66 10.78 -5.63
N GLN A 167 -11.80 10.88 -6.31
CA GLN A 167 -12.27 12.13 -6.94
C GLN A 167 -13.14 12.93 -5.98
N GLY A 168 -13.74 12.28 -5.01
CA GLY A 168 -14.56 12.91 -3.97
C GLY A 168 -13.79 13.20 -2.70
N SER A 169 -14.50 13.70 -1.69
CA SER A 169 -13.94 13.83 -0.34
C SER A 169 -13.95 12.47 0.34
N VAL A 170 -12.80 12.07 0.88
CA VAL A 170 -12.64 10.85 1.67
C VAL A 170 -11.81 11.15 2.90
N ASN A 171 -12.24 10.65 4.04
CA ASN A 171 -11.52 10.71 5.30
C ASN A 171 -11.32 9.29 5.80
N PHE A 172 -10.08 8.85 5.93
CA PHE A 172 -9.76 7.50 6.39
C PHE A 172 -8.55 7.48 7.32
N ASP A 173 -8.52 6.48 8.19
CA ASP A 173 -7.40 6.18 9.06
C ASP A 173 -6.72 4.91 8.56
N LEU A 174 -5.40 4.93 8.49
CA LEU A 174 -4.58 3.83 8.03
C LEU A 174 -3.60 3.41 9.12
N HIS A 175 -3.66 2.12 9.49
CA HIS A 175 -2.73 1.54 10.45
C HIS A 175 -1.56 0.85 9.76
N SER A 176 -1.82 0.01 8.75
CA SER A 176 -0.76 -0.75 8.08
C SER A 176 -1.12 -1.16 6.67
N ILE A 177 -0.09 -1.31 5.86
CA ILE A 177 -0.09 -1.97 4.55
C ILE A 177 1.08 -2.95 4.56
N ILE A 178 0.78 -4.24 4.46
CA ILE A 178 1.78 -5.31 4.48
C ILE A 178 1.48 -6.26 3.33
N ILE A 179 2.51 -6.65 2.57
CA ILE A 179 2.40 -7.72 1.58
C ILE A 179 2.77 -9.03 2.26
N LYS A 180 1.90 -10.02 2.13
CA LYS A 180 2.06 -11.37 2.71
C LYS A 180 1.88 -12.44 1.66
N GLU A 181 2.36 -13.65 1.96
CA GLU A 181 2.01 -14.84 1.19
C GLU A 181 0.69 -15.44 1.68
N GLU A 182 -0.12 -15.93 0.75
CA GLU A 182 -1.39 -16.56 1.08
C GLU A 182 -1.17 -17.95 1.67
N ASN A 183 -1.62 -18.15 2.90
CA ASN A 183 -1.82 -19.47 3.49
C ASN A 183 -3.26 -19.92 3.27
N GLU A 184 -3.48 -20.65 2.21
CA GLU A 184 -4.62 -21.52 1.85
C GLU A 184 -6.07 -21.04 2.00
N SER A 185 -6.46 -19.83 2.40
CA SER A 185 -7.90 -19.55 2.46
C SER A 185 -8.39 -18.10 2.51
N PHE A 186 -7.76 -17.11 1.91
CA PHE A 186 -8.36 -15.76 1.92
C PHE A 186 -8.30 -15.08 0.57
N SER A 187 -9.49 -14.77 0.02
CA SER A 187 -9.65 -13.66 -0.91
C SER A 187 -10.95 -12.93 -0.57
N ASP A 188 -10.85 -11.82 0.16
CA ASP A 188 -11.99 -10.92 0.37
C ASP A 188 -12.39 -10.24 -0.95
N ILE A 189 -11.46 -10.16 -1.88
CA ILE A 189 -11.70 -9.65 -3.23
C ILE A 189 -11.68 -10.82 -4.22
N SER A 190 -12.84 -11.10 -4.77
CA SER A 190 -13.00 -12.01 -5.89
C SER A 190 -12.71 -11.24 -7.19
N CYS A 191 -11.66 -11.60 -7.86
CA CYS A 191 -11.37 -11.16 -9.22
C CYS A 191 -11.43 -12.39 -10.17
#